data_53b691f4757868c2a9976146926c645a
#
_entry.id   53b691f4757868c2a9976146926c645a
#
_cell.length_a   1.000
_cell.length_b   1.000
_cell.length_c   1.000
_cell.angle_alpha   90.00
_cell.angle_beta   90.00
_cell.angle_gamma   90.00
#
_symmetry.space_group_name_H-M   'P 1'
#
loop_
_entity.id
_entity.type
_entity.pdbx_description
1 polymer ?
#
loop_
_entity_poly.entity_id
_entity_poly.type
_entity_poly.pdbx_seq_one_letter_code
_entity_poly.pdbx_strand_id
1 'polypeptide(L)'
;RPQTFAEVVGQDMVKSILSRAAREDRVAPAYLLSGTRGVGKTTIARIFAKALNCEHAPTGEPCNQCEACRRITQGSFVDVVEIDGASNRGIDDIRRLRDAVGYAPLEGRYKVFIIDEAHMLTKEAFNALLKTLEEPPAHAIFILATTEVWAIPPTILSRCQRYDFNRIPIDIIVARLKYVCGQENLKIEDDAATLIAKLADGGMRDSLSMLDLCAGTSNEITEKAVAECVGLVGKEHLFDFIDFIEKKDSAGALELLDKLYSASLDIERLFTELIAHYRDL
;
A
#
# COMPACT_ATOMS: atom_id res chain seq x y z
N ARG A 1 -5.96 8.01 7.02
CA ARG A 1 -5.47 7.95 5.63
C ARG A 1 -5.37 9.36 5.05
N PRO A 2 -4.35 9.67 4.20
CA PRO A 2 -4.24 10.94 3.48
C PRO A 2 -5.48 11.22 2.63
N GLN A 3 -5.89 12.50 2.57
CA GLN A 3 -7.07 12.95 1.87
C GLN A 3 -6.74 13.85 0.67
N THR A 4 -5.49 14.33 0.58
CA THR A 4 -4.96 15.15 -0.51
C THR A 4 -3.63 14.57 -1.01
N PHE A 5 -3.20 14.95 -2.23
CA PHE A 5 -1.88 14.55 -2.72
C PHE A 5 -0.76 15.13 -1.84
N ALA A 6 -0.93 16.33 -1.31
CA ALA A 6 0.03 16.97 -0.42
C ALA A 6 0.28 16.18 0.88
N GLU A 7 -0.75 15.50 1.41
CA GLU A 7 -0.64 14.69 2.63
C GLU A 7 0.05 13.33 2.40
N VAL A 8 0.11 12.87 1.15
CA VAL A 8 0.77 11.59 0.82
C VAL A 8 2.27 11.73 0.93
N VAL A 9 2.85 10.88 1.73
CA VAL A 9 4.30 10.84 1.96
C VAL A 9 5.00 10.12 0.81
N GLY A 10 6.07 10.72 0.29
CA GLY A 10 6.78 10.19 -0.87
C GLY A 10 5.99 10.32 -2.19
N GLN A 11 6.38 9.56 -3.21
CA GLN A 11 5.73 9.45 -4.53
C GLN A 11 5.55 10.78 -5.28
N ASP A 12 6.50 11.73 -5.13
CA ASP A 12 6.35 13.12 -5.58
C ASP A 12 6.12 13.24 -7.09
N MET A 13 6.77 12.39 -7.88
CA MET A 13 6.58 12.35 -9.33
C MET A 13 5.13 11.96 -9.68
N VAL A 14 4.63 10.87 -9.11
CA VAL A 14 3.28 10.36 -9.39
C VAL A 14 2.22 11.37 -8.94
N LYS A 15 2.37 11.94 -7.74
CA LYS A 15 1.50 12.99 -7.22
C LYS A 15 1.42 14.19 -8.15
N SER A 16 2.58 14.68 -8.58
CA SER A 16 2.69 15.85 -9.48
C SER A 16 1.98 15.61 -10.82
N ILE A 17 2.18 14.44 -11.42
CA ILE A 17 1.59 14.10 -12.71
C ILE A 17 0.08 13.96 -12.60
N LEU A 18 -0.43 13.21 -11.61
CA LEU A 18 -1.87 12.99 -11.44
C LEU A 18 -2.60 14.29 -11.03
N SER A 19 -2.02 15.09 -10.15
CA SER A 19 -2.53 16.42 -9.78
C SER A 19 -2.61 17.34 -11.00
N ARG A 20 -1.57 17.33 -11.84
CA ARG A 20 -1.56 18.11 -13.09
C ARG A 20 -2.62 17.61 -14.07
N ALA A 21 -2.75 16.30 -14.26
CA ALA A 21 -3.76 15.70 -15.14
C ALA A 21 -5.18 16.12 -14.73
N ALA A 22 -5.48 16.11 -13.43
CA ALA A 22 -6.77 16.56 -12.90
C ALA A 22 -7.01 18.06 -13.09
N ARG A 23 -5.96 18.89 -12.92
CA ARG A 23 -6.03 20.35 -13.10
C ARG A 23 -6.22 20.78 -14.53
N GLU A 24 -5.52 20.11 -15.47
CA GLU A 24 -5.58 20.42 -16.90
C GLU A 24 -6.75 19.71 -17.59
N ASP A 25 -7.52 18.90 -16.89
CA ASP A 25 -8.59 18.05 -17.43
C ASP A 25 -8.13 17.12 -18.57
N ARG A 26 -6.86 16.70 -18.50
CA ARG A 26 -6.22 15.79 -19.46
C ARG A 26 -6.03 14.42 -18.86
N VAL A 27 -7.14 13.70 -18.79
CA VAL A 27 -7.21 12.42 -18.08
C VAL A 27 -7.14 11.29 -19.09
N ALA A 28 -6.26 10.32 -18.82
CA ALA A 28 -6.21 9.09 -19.60
C ALA A 28 -7.36 8.15 -19.19
N PRO A 29 -7.83 7.30 -20.09
CA PRO A 29 -8.91 6.37 -19.79
C PRO A 29 -8.50 5.25 -18.82
N ALA A 30 -7.20 4.90 -18.75
CA ALA A 30 -6.73 3.82 -17.90
C ALA A 30 -5.36 4.13 -17.29
N TYR A 31 -5.23 3.85 -16.01
CA TYR A 31 -4.03 4.01 -15.20
C TYR A 31 -3.64 2.68 -14.57
N LEU A 32 -2.35 2.38 -14.50
CA LEU A 32 -1.80 1.26 -13.75
C LEU A 32 -0.83 1.78 -12.70
N LEU A 33 -1.16 1.59 -11.43
CA LEU A 33 -0.34 1.94 -10.28
C LEU A 33 0.36 0.67 -9.78
N SER A 34 1.67 0.56 -9.99
CA SER A 34 2.46 -0.61 -9.60
C SER A 34 3.46 -0.28 -8.50
N GLY A 35 3.75 -1.25 -7.63
CA GLY A 35 4.73 -1.10 -6.55
C GLY A 35 4.41 -1.95 -5.33
N THR A 36 5.32 -2.02 -4.36
CA THR A 36 5.17 -2.84 -3.17
C THR A 36 3.93 -2.50 -2.35
N ARG A 37 3.56 -3.38 -1.43
CA ARG A 37 2.43 -3.16 -0.52
C ARG A 37 2.69 -1.94 0.38
N GLY A 38 1.66 -1.23 0.77
CA GLY A 38 1.76 -0.17 1.78
C GLY A 38 2.31 1.19 1.31
N VAL A 39 2.73 1.33 0.03
CA VAL A 39 3.35 2.56 -0.51
C VAL A 39 2.36 3.65 -0.96
N GLY A 40 1.04 3.40 -0.86
CA GLY A 40 0.00 4.39 -1.10
C GLY A 40 -0.73 4.32 -2.43
N LYS A 41 -0.62 3.25 -3.23
CA LYS A 41 -1.29 3.07 -4.53
C LYS A 41 -2.80 3.37 -4.47
N THR A 42 -3.53 2.61 -3.67
CA THR A 42 -5.00 2.76 -3.52
C THR A 42 -5.39 4.10 -2.90
N THR A 43 -4.53 4.65 -2.02
CA THR A 43 -4.74 5.98 -1.44
C THR A 43 -4.70 7.06 -2.52
N ILE A 44 -3.66 7.04 -3.37
CA ILE A 44 -3.52 7.99 -4.49
C ILE A 44 -4.66 7.79 -5.51
N ALA A 45 -5.06 6.54 -5.81
CA ALA A 45 -6.20 6.26 -6.67
C ALA A 45 -7.48 6.95 -6.18
N ARG A 46 -7.80 6.85 -4.89
CA ARG A 46 -8.96 7.52 -4.28
C ARG A 46 -8.85 9.05 -4.29
N ILE A 47 -7.66 9.58 -3.98
CA ILE A 47 -7.42 11.04 -4.03
C ILE A 47 -7.61 11.55 -5.45
N PHE A 48 -7.11 10.83 -6.45
CA PHE A 48 -7.29 11.17 -7.84
C PHE A 48 -8.77 11.13 -8.25
N ALA A 49 -9.50 10.06 -7.90
CA ALA A 49 -10.95 9.97 -8.14
C ALA A 49 -11.73 11.14 -7.49
N LYS A 50 -11.31 11.58 -6.29
CA LYS A 50 -11.87 12.78 -5.63
C LYS A 50 -11.56 14.06 -6.38
N ALA A 51 -10.32 14.25 -6.84
CA ALA A 51 -9.93 15.44 -7.59
C ALA A 51 -10.73 15.56 -8.90
N LEU A 52 -10.96 14.44 -9.60
CA LEU A 52 -11.71 14.37 -10.84
C LEU A 52 -13.20 14.68 -10.66
N ASN A 53 -13.80 14.26 -9.55
CA ASN A 53 -15.23 14.41 -9.25
C ASN A 53 -15.53 15.51 -8.21
N CYS A 54 -14.52 16.31 -7.82
CA CYS A 54 -14.73 17.44 -6.94
C CYS A 54 -15.65 18.47 -7.60
N GLU A 55 -16.59 19.04 -6.85
CA GLU A 55 -17.50 20.10 -7.36
C GLU A 55 -16.73 21.35 -7.84
N HIS A 56 -15.49 21.53 -7.37
CA HIS A 56 -14.59 22.61 -7.81
C HIS A 56 -13.66 22.17 -8.95
N ALA A 57 -13.90 20.99 -9.56
CA ALA A 57 -13.07 20.52 -10.68
C ALA A 57 -13.29 21.39 -11.94
N PRO A 58 -12.25 21.56 -12.80
CA PRO A 58 -10.95 20.92 -12.73
C PRO A 58 -10.02 21.51 -11.64
N THR A 59 -9.47 20.67 -10.79
CA THR A 59 -8.56 21.08 -9.72
C THR A 59 -7.44 20.06 -9.53
N GLY A 60 -6.27 20.53 -9.13
CA GLY A 60 -5.13 19.64 -8.85
C GLY A 60 -5.22 18.91 -7.50
N GLU A 61 -6.07 19.40 -6.58
CA GLU A 61 -6.27 18.83 -5.25
C GLU A 61 -7.78 18.77 -4.94
N PRO A 62 -8.27 17.68 -4.32
CA PRO A 62 -9.67 17.64 -3.88
C PRO A 62 -9.91 18.58 -2.72
N CYS A 63 -11.07 19.27 -2.70
CA CYS A 63 -11.38 20.23 -1.63
C CYS A 63 -11.71 19.57 -0.29
N ASN A 64 -12.08 18.30 -0.25
CA ASN A 64 -12.51 17.50 0.91
C ASN A 64 -13.75 18.06 1.67
N GLN A 65 -14.38 19.12 1.19
CA GLN A 65 -15.49 19.79 1.85
C GLN A 65 -16.80 19.60 1.10
N CYS A 66 -16.79 19.48 -0.24
CA CYS A 66 -17.98 19.24 -1.04
C CYS A 66 -18.56 17.85 -0.81
N GLU A 67 -19.81 17.66 -1.22
CA GLU A 67 -20.52 16.41 -0.99
C GLU A 67 -19.87 15.23 -1.72
N ALA A 68 -19.46 15.41 -2.97
CA ALA A 68 -18.75 14.39 -3.74
C ALA A 68 -17.47 13.93 -3.02
N CYS A 69 -16.62 14.86 -2.56
CA CYS A 69 -15.41 14.52 -1.82
C CYS A 69 -15.68 13.73 -0.53
N ARG A 70 -16.70 14.12 0.23
CA ARG A 70 -17.08 13.44 1.48
C ARG A 70 -17.58 12.02 1.21
N ARG A 71 -18.48 11.86 0.24
CA ARG A 71 -19.08 10.57 -0.12
C ARG A 71 -18.05 9.62 -0.72
N ILE A 72 -17.10 10.11 -1.54
CA ILE A 72 -15.99 9.28 -2.04
C ILE A 72 -15.11 8.81 -0.87
N THR A 73 -14.84 9.68 0.10
CA THR A 73 -14.06 9.28 1.29
C THR A 73 -14.77 8.21 2.11
N GLN A 74 -16.11 8.25 2.19
CA GLN A 74 -16.95 7.26 2.88
C GLN A 74 -17.20 5.98 2.04
N GLY A 75 -16.84 5.98 0.75
CA GLY A 75 -17.11 4.85 -0.16
C GLY A 75 -18.58 4.73 -0.60
N SER A 76 -19.36 5.83 -0.51
CA SER A 76 -20.79 5.86 -0.83
C SER A 76 -21.13 6.64 -2.10
N PHE A 77 -20.13 7.13 -2.84
CA PHE A 77 -20.34 7.85 -4.09
C PHE A 77 -20.52 6.88 -5.26
N VAL A 78 -21.67 6.92 -5.92
CA VAL A 78 -22.12 5.92 -6.90
C VAL A 78 -21.20 5.84 -8.14
N ASP A 79 -20.61 6.96 -8.55
CA ASP A 79 -19.75 7.02 -9.73
C ASP A 79 -18.28 6.71 -9.43
N VAL A 80 -17.94 6.32 -8.20
CA VAL A 80 -16.62 5.79 -7.84
C VAL A 80 -16.79 4.39 -7.28
N VAL A 81 -16.48 3.41 -8.10
CA VAL A 81 -16.60 1.98 -7.76
C VAL A 81 -15.22 1.44 -7.44
N GLU A 82 -15.04 0.97 -6.21
CA GLU A 82 -13.81 0.33 -5.79
C GLU A 82 -14.07 -1.16 -5.56
N ILE A 83 -13.28 -2.00 -6.21
CA ILE A 83 -13.30 -3.46 -6.05
C ILE A 83 -11.91 -3.97 -5.67
N ASP A 84 -11.88 -4.93 -4.78
CA ASP A 84 -10.70 -5.70 -4.44
C ASP A 84 -10.64 -6.95 -5.35
N GLY A 85 -9.61 -7.03 -6.18
CA GLY A 85 -9.39 -8.16 -7.07
C GLY A 85 -9.20 -9.49 -6.33
N ALA A 86 -8.79 -9.47 -5.07
CA ALA A 86 -8.66 -10.68 -4.28
C ALA A 86 -10.03 -11.30 -3.93
N SER A 87 -11.02 -10.45 -3.67
CA SER A 87 -12.38 -10.86 -3.31
C SER A 87 -13.29 -11.01 -4.54
N ASN A 88 -13.02 -10.28 -5.64
CA ASN A 88 -13.84 -10.22 -6.86
C ASN A 88 -13.04 -10.70 -8.07
N ARG A 89 -12.56 -11.95 -8.03
CA ARG A 89 -11.68 -12.54 -9.06
C ARG A 89 -12.42 -12.95 -10.32
N GLY A 90 -13.75 -13.12 -10.22
CA GLY A 90 -14.56 -13.80 -11.20
C GLY A 90 -14.91 -12.95 -12.43
N ILE A 91 -15.16 -13.64 -13.54
CA ILE A 91 -15.59 -13.01 -14.78
C ILE A 91 -16.95 -12.29 -14.61
N ASP A 92 -17.84 -12.77 -13.75
CA ASP A 92 -19.18 -12.19 -13.60
C ASP A 92 -19.16 -10.85 -12.86
N ASP A 93 -18.25 -10.67 -11.89
CA ASP A 93 -18.05 -9.39 -11.21
C ASP A 93 -17.53 -8.34 -12.20
N ILE A 94 -16.58 -8.73 -13.04
CA ILE A 94 -16.01 -7.85 -14.06
C ILE A 94 -17.02 -7.58 -15.20
N ARG A 95 -17.88 -8.54 -15.54
CA ARG A 95 -18.98 -8.30 -16.50
C ARG A 95 -19.97 -7.27 -15.97
N ARG A 96 -20.38 -7.36 -14.71
CA ARG A 96 -21.24 -6.34 -14.06
C ARG A 96 -20.59 -4.96 -14.09
N LEU A 97 -19.28 -4.90 -13.80
CA LEU A 97 -18.51 -3.66 -13.89
C LEU A 97 -18.52 -3.12 -15.33
N ARG A 98 -18.20 -3.96 -16.32
CA ARG A 98 -18.22 -3.60 -17.74
C ARG A 98 -19.59 -3.07 -18.18
N ASP A 99 -20.67 -3.73 -17.78
CA ASP A 99 -22.02 -3.31 -18.14
C ASP A 99 -22.36 -1.94 -17.48
N ALA A 100 -21.85 -1.67 -16.27
CA ALA A 100 -21.98 -0.39 -15.60
C ALA A 100 -21.21 0.75 -16.31
N VAL A 101 -20.12 0.44 -17.02
CA VAL A 101 -19.30 1.45 -17.75
C VAL A 101 -20.07 2.13 -18.86
N GLY A 102 -21.00 1.41 -19.51
CA GLY A 102 -21.82 1.94 -20.62
C GLY A 102 -22.78 3.07 -20.23
N TYR A 103 -23.06 3.22 -18.93
CA TYR A 103 -23.96 4.26 -18.45
C TYR A 103 -23.17 5.51 -18.05
N ALA A 104 -23.71 6.69 -18.42
CA ALA A 104 -23.15 7.96 -18.00
C ALA A 104 -23.11 8.09 -16.46
N PRO A 105 -22.20 8.92 -15.92
CA PRO A 105 -22.18 9.22 -14.48
C PRO A 105 -23.53 9.78 -14.03
N LEU A 106 -23.95 9.45 -12.82
CA LEU A 106 -25.22 9.93 -12.23
C LEU A 106 -25.04 11.30 -11.56
N GLU A 107 -23.93 11.50 -10.87
CA GLU A 107 -23.68 12.68 -10.03
C GLU A 107 -22.32 13.31 -10.35
N GLY A 108 -21.34 12.48 -10.72
CA GLY A 108 -19.95 12.89 -10.97
C GLY A 108 -19.70 13.38 -12.40
N ARG A 109 -18.51 13.94 -12.61
CA ARG A 109 -18.00 14.26 -13.96
C ARG A 109 -17.48 12.98 -14.66
N TYR A 110 -16.88 12.10 -13.91
CA TYR A 110 -16.30 10.85 -14.37
C TYR A 110 -16.79 9.67 -13.55
N LYS A 111 -16.98 8.55 -14.22
CA LYS A 111 -17.21 7.25 -13.60
C LYS A 111 -15.86 6.55 -13.43
N VAL A 112 -15.41 6.44 -12.18
CA VAL A 112 -14.08 5.94 -11.86
C VAL A 112 -14.17 4.52 -11.29
N PHE A 113 -13.42 3.60 -11.88
CA PHE A 113 -13.33 2.21 -11.45
C PHE A 113 -11.94 1.94 -10.89
N ILE A 114 -11.83 1.74 -9.58
CA ILE A 114 -10.59 1.40 -8.90
C ILE A 114 -10.58 -0.11 -8.67
N ILE A 115 -9.60 -0.80 -9.25
CA ILE A 115 -9.40 -2.23 -9.07
C ILE A 115 -8.10 -2.42 -8.30
N ASP A 116 -8.21 -2.71 -7.00
CA ASP A 116 -7.06 -2.98 -6.15
C ASP A 116 -6.64 -4.45 -6.28
N GLU A 117 -5.37 -4.75 -6.09
CA GLU A 117 -4.74 -6.07 -6.29
C GLU A 117 -5.18 -6.72 -7.63
N ALA A 118 -5.12 -5.93 -8.70
CA ALA A 118 -5.61 -6.30 -10.03
C ALA A 118 -4.98 -7.60 -10.57
N HIS A 119 -3.74 -7.96 -10.14
CA HIS A 119 -3.09 -9.22 -10.53
C HIS A 119 -3.85 -10.47 -10.07
N MET A 120 -4.77 -10.35 -9.11
CA MET A 120 -5.59 -11.45 -8.62
C MET A 120 -6.77 -11.78 -9.55
N LEU A 121 -7.06 -10.94 -10.56
CA LEU A 121 -8.11 -11.20 -11.53
C LEU A 121 -7.76 -12.40 -12.42
N THR A 122 -8.78 -13.18 -12.80
CA THR A 122 -8.60 -14.29 -13.74
C THR A 122 -8.32 -13.77 -15.15
N LYS A 123 -7.74 -14.62 -16.00
CA LYS A 123 -7.48 -14.28 -17.41
C LYS A 123 -8.77 -13.91 -18.16
N GLU A 124 -9.86 -14.61 -17.84
CA GLU A 124 -11.19 -14.37 -18.40
C GLU A 124 -11.74 -12.99 -17.98
N ALA A 125 -11.49 -12.59 -16.72
CA ALA A 125 -11.86 -11.26 -16.22
C ALA A 125 -11.08 -10.15 -16.96
N PHE A 126 -9.75 -10.31 -17.13
CA PHE A 126 -8.98 -9.39 -17.96
C PHE A 126 -9.48 -9.31 -19.40
N ASN A 127 -9.77 -10.43 -20.01
CA ASN A 127 -10.32 -10.46 -21.38
C ASN A 127 -11.67 -9.72 -21.49
N ALA A 128 -12.50 -9.79 -20.44
CA ALA A 128 -13.76 -9.04 -20.40
C ALA A 128 -13.55 -7.51 -20.35
N LEU A 129 -12.44 -7.04 -19.78
CA LEU A 129 -12.07 -5.62 -19.72
C LEU A 129 -11.43 -5.10 -21.02
N LEU A 130 -10.80 -5.97 -21.83
CA LEU A 130 -10.01 -5.54 -22.99
C LEU A 130 -10.81 -4.65 -23.95
N LYS A 131 -12.02 -5.06 -24.32
CA LYS A 131 -12.88 -4.29 -25.25
C LYS A 131 -13.16 -2.88 -24.71
N THR A 132 -13.41 -2.76 -23.41
CA THR A 132 -13.69 -1.47 -22.76
C THR A 132 -12.45 -0.60 -22.66
N LEU A 133 -11.27 -1.20 -22.48
CA LEU A 133 -9.99 -0.48 -22.44
C LEU A 133 -9.49 -0.08 -23.84
N GLU A 134 -9.96 -0.77 -24.91
CA GLU A 134 -9.67 -0.42 -26.30
C GLU A 134 -10.50 0.77 -26.76
N GLU A 135 -11.78 0.78 -26.43
CA GLU A 135 -12.74 1.82 -26.81
C GLU A 135 -13.46 2.35 -25.56
N PRO A 136 -12.73 3.03 -24.65
CA PRO A 136 -13.31 3.51 -23.41
C PRO A 136 -14.27 4.68 -23.66
N PRO A 137 -15.47 4.68 -23.04
CA PRO A 137 -16.31 5.87 -23.04
C PRO A 137 -15.57 7.05 -22.42
N ALA A 138 -15.78 8.25 -22.95
CA ALA A 138 -15.05 9.45 -22.53
C ALA A 138 -15.23 9.80 -21.03
N HIS A 139 -16.30 9.31 -20.42
CA HIS A 139 -16.61 9.52 -18.99
C HIS A 139 -16.06 8.44 -18.07
N ALA A 140 -15.51 7.34 -18.61
CA ALA A 140 -15.05 6.20 -17.81
C ALA A 140 -13.53 6.20 -17.62
N ILE A 141 -13.10 6.05 -16.37
CA ILE A 141 -11.68 6.00 -15.99
C ILE A 141 -11.43 4.75 -15.19
N PHE A 142 -10.40 3.99 -15.59
CA PHE A 142 -9.95 2.81 -14.89
C PHE A 142 -8.64 3.09 -14.15
N ILE A 143 -8.56 2.67 -12.89
CA ILE A 143 -7.34 2.75 -12.08
C ILE A 143 -7.05 1.36 -11.53
N LEU A 144 -6.09 0.68 -12.13
CA LEU A 144 -5.63 -0.63 -11.69
C LEU A 144 -4.48 -0.45 -10.70
N ALA A 145 -4.54 -1.04 -9.52
CA ALA A 145 -3.45 -1.07 -8.57
C ALA A 145 -2.94 -2.51 -8.40
N THR A 146 -1.62 -2.71 -8.40
CA THR A 146 -1.03 -4.04 -8.29
C THR A 146 0.30 -4.02 -7.55
N THR A 147 0.59 -5.10 -6.83
CA THR A 147 1.93 -5.39 -6.30
C THR A 147 2.76 -6.21 -7.29
N GLU A 148 2.12 -6.88 -8.25
CA GLU A 148 2.73 -7.83 -9.17
C GLU A 148 2.47 -7.44 -10.63
N VAL A 149 3.24 -6.49 -11.15
CA VAL A 149 3.07 -6.00 -12.51
C VAL A 149 3.29 -7.09 -13.57
N TRP A 150 4.16 -8.05 -13.29
CA TRP A 150 4.44 -9.19 -14.20
C TRP A 150 3.27 -10.16 -14.37
N ALA A 151 2.33 -10.16 -13.42
CA ALA A 151 1.12 -10.97 -13.50
C ALA A 151 0.00 -10.31 -14.34
N ILE A 152 0.16 -9.01 -14.68
CA ILE A 152 -0.79 -8.29 -15.54
C ILE A 152 -0.51 -8.62 -17.02
N PRO A 153 -1.52 -9.01 -17.81
CA PRO A 153 -1.32 -9.31 -19.23
C PRO A 153 -0.74 -8.12 -20.01
N PRO A 154 0.22 -8.36 -20.94
CA PRO A 154 0.80 -7.30 -21.76
C PRO A 154 -0.24 -6.50 -22.58
N THR A 155 -1.35 -7.14 -22.94
CA THR A 155 -2.48 -6.50 -23.64
C THR A 155 -3.18 -5.44 -22.80
N ILE A 156 -3.20 -5.57 -21.48
CA ILE A 156 -3.70 -4.56 -20.53
C ILE A 156 -2.63 -3.49 -20.31
N LEU A 157 -1.36 -3.90 -20.09
CA LEU A 157 -0.26 -2.98 -19.87
C LEU A 157 -0.10 -1.95 -20.99
N SER A 158 -0.26 -2.36 -22.24
CA SER A 158 -0.14 -1.49 -23.43
C SER A 158 -1.23 -0.42 -23.54
N ARG A 159 -2.34 -0.55 -22.79
CA ARG A 159 -3.49 0.37 -22.81
C ARG A 159 -3.58 1.25 -21.57
N CYS A 160 -2.71 1.05 -20.59
CA CYS A 160 -2.69 1.81 -19.35
C CYS A 160 -1.50 2.77 -19.30
N GLN A 161 -1.71 3.96 -18.76
CA GLN A 161 -0.60 4.80 -18.31
C GLN A 161 -0.05 4.21 -17.02
N ARG A 162 1.20 3.72 -17.05
CA ARG A 162 1.85 3.08 -15.92
C ARG A 162 2.59 4.07 -15.05
N TYR A 163 2.41 3.93 -13.73
CA TYR A 163 3.10 4.68 -12.69
C TYR A 163 3.67 3.72 -11.65
N ASP A 164 4.98 3.75 -11.50
CA ASP A 164 5.69 2.89 -10.56
C ASP A 164 5.90 3.64 -9.24
N PHE A 165 5.42 3.03 -8.17
CA PHE A 165 5.55 3.51 -6.80
C PHE A 165 6.81 2.93 -6.18
N ASN A 166 7.67 3.79 -5.69
CA ASN A 166 8.89 3.40 -5.02
C ASN A 166 8.66 3.11 -3.54
N ARG A 167 9.55 2.32 -2.96
CA ARG A 167 9.65 2.19 -1.50
C ARG A 167 9.92 3.57 -0.90
N ILE A 168 9.25 3.86 0.21
CA ILE A 168 9.44 5.13 0.91
C ILE A 168 10.75 5.06 1.69
N PRO A 169 11.66 6.04 1.54
CA PRO A 169 12.90 6.11 2.30
C PRO A 169 12.69 6.09 3.81
N ILE A 170 13.64 5.48 4.52
CA ILE A 170 13.55 5.28 5.98
C ILE A 170 13.41 6.61 6.72
N ASP A 171 14.19 7.62 6.36
CA ASP A 171 14.17 8.96 6.94
C ASP A 171 12.79 9.63 6.82
N ILE A 172 12.14 9.44 5.70
CA ILE A 172 10.79 9.96 5.43
C ILE A 172 9.74 9.22 6.29
N ILE A 173 9.87 7.89 6.43
CA ILE A 173 8.99 7.10 7.31
C ILE A 173 9.16 7.54 8.76
N VAL A 174 10.41 7.65 9.24
CA VAL A 174 10.73 8.10 10.61
C VAL A 174 10.12 9.48 10.89
N ALA A 175 10.28 10.44 9.98
CA ALA A 175 9.69 11.76 10.10
C ALA A 175 8.16 11.69 10.22
N ARG A 176 7.51 10.82 9.44
CA ARG A 176 6.05 10.64 9.51
C ARG A 176 5.60 9.98 10.79
N LEU A 177 6.32 8.97 11.29
CA LEU A 177 6.01 8.31 12.57
C LEU A 177 6.08 9.30 13.72
N LYS A 178 7.17 10.11 13.80
CA LYS A 178 7.33 11.17 14.81
C LYS A 178 6.19 12.20 14.73
N TYR A 179 5.81 12.61 13.52
CA TYR A 179 4.68 13.51 13.32
C TYR A 179 3.38 12.94 13.89
N VAL A 180 3.08 11.66 13.58
CA VAL A 180 1.88 10.99 14.08
C VAL A 180 1.90 10.86 15.59
N CYS A 181 3.02 10.43 16.18
CA CYS A 181 3.18 10.36 17.63
C CYS A 181 2.93 11.71 18.31
N GLY A 182 3.43 12.80 17.72
CA GLY A 182 3.20 14.16 18.25
C GLY A 182 1.72 14.56 18.21
N GLN A 183 0.93 14.10 17.22
CA GLN A 183 -0.50 14.37 17.15
C GLN A 183 -1.33 13.53 18.16
N GLU A 184 -0.88 12.31 18.43
CA GLU A 184 -1.55 11.36 19.34
C GLU A 184 -1.02 11.44 20.78
N ASN A 185 -0.15 12.43 21.11
CA ASN A 185 0.50 12.59 22.42
C ASN A 185 1.30 11.34 22.86
N LEU A 186 1.89 10.62 21.92
CA LEU A 186 2.79 9.50 22.16
C LEU A 186 4.24 9.97 22.11
N LYS A 187 5.11 9.30 22.86
CA LYS A 187 6.56 9.50 22.78
C LYS A 187 7.20 8.33 22.05
N ILE A 188 8.02 8.61 21.06
CA ILE A 188 8.78 7.59 20.34
C ILE A 188 10.27 7.97 20.33
N GLU A 189 11.12 7.00 20.68
CA GLU A 189 12.57 7.13 20.55
C GLU A 189 13.01 7.08 19.07
N ASP A 190 14.13 7.71 18.75
CA ASP A 190 14.67 7.76 17.40
C ASP A 190 15.03 6.38 16.88
N ASP A 191 15.62 5.55 17.74
CA ASP A 191 15.98 4.17 17.41
C ASP A 191 14.75 3.28 17.21
N ALA A 192 13.70 3.47 18.02
CA ALA A 192 12.42 2.79 17.86
C ALA A 192 11.75 3.16 16.52
N ALA A 193 11.71 4.44 16.17
CA ALA A 193 11.15 4.89 14.90
C ALA A 193 11.95 4.36 13.70
N THR A 194 13.28 4.33 13.82
CA THR A 194 14.18 3.79 12.80
C THR A 194 14.00 2.28 12.65
N LEU A 195 13.84 1.55 13.75
CA LEU A 195 13.58 0.12 13.74
C LEU A 195 12.24 -0.18 13.02
N ILE A 196 11.15 0.50 13.39
CA ILE A 196 9.86 0.35 12.70
C ILE A 196 10.00 0.63 11.21
N ALA A 197 10.69 1.71 10.81
CA ALA A 197 10.87 2.07 9.41
C ALA A 197 11.66 1.03 8.61
N LYS A 198 12.69 0.42 9.20
CA LYS A 198 13.45 -0.69 8.61
C LYS A 198 12.57 -1.93 8.42
N LEU A 199 11.79 -2.29 9.44
CA LEU A 199 10.92 -3.46 9.43
C LEU A 199 9.77 -3.35 8.42
N ALA A 200 9.28 -2.13 8.19
CA ALA A 200 8.21 -1.85 7.25
C ALA A 200 8.66 -1.91 5.77
N ASP A 201 9.96 -2.04 5.49
CA ASP A 201 10.53 -2.20 4.14
C ASP A 201 9.98 -1.21 3.10
N GLY A 202 9.84 0.04 3.49
CA GLY A 202 9.32 1.12 2.64
C GLY A 202 7.80 1.22 2.58
N GLY A 203 7.05 0.42 3.34
CA GLY A 203 5.59 0.45 3.42
C GLY A 203 5.08 1.36 4.54
N MET A 204 4.45 2.50 4.22
CA MET A 204 3.86 3.39 5.23
C MET A 204 2.71 2.74 6.01
N ARG A 205 1.92 1.87 5.38
CA ARG A 205 0.82 1.18 6.04
C ARG A 205 1.33 0.24 7.13
N ASP A 206 2.37 -0.51 6.80
CA ASP A 206 2.93 -1.49 7.73
C ASP A 206 3.67 -0.81 8.87
N SER A 207 4.38 0.31 8.60
CA SER A 207 5.00 1.12 9.65
C SER A 207 3.99 1.73 10.63
N LEU A 208 2.86 2.24 10.14
CA LEU A 208 1.80 2.77 10.99
C LEU A 208 1.07 1.65 11.77
N SER A 209 0.91 0.47 11.18
CA SER A 209 0.32 -0.68 11.88
C SER A 209 1.22 -1.18 13.01
N MET A 210 2.54 -1.21 12.80
CA MET A 210 3.50 -1.54 13.86
C MET A 210 3.49 -0.47 14.98
N LEU A 211 3.43 0.81 14.60
CA LEU A 211 3.31 1.91 15.57
C LEU A 211 2.06 1.76 16.42
N ASP A 212 0.92 1.48 15.81
CA ASP A 212 -0.37 1.30 16.49
C ASP A 212 -0.33 0.12 17.47
N LEU A 213 0.28 -1.00 17.05
CA LEU A 213 0.51 -2.15 17.92
C LEU A 213 1.34 -1.79 19.16
N CYS A 214 2.45 -1.06 18.99
CA CYS A 214 3.31 -0.62 20.08
C CYS A 214 2.60 0.38 21.00
N ALA A 215 1.83 1.31 20.43
CA ALA A 215 1.07 2.30 21.18
C ALA A 215 -0.01 1.67 22.08
N GLY A 216 -0.54 0.51 21.68
CA GLY A 216 -1.48 -0.27 22.50
C GLY A 216 -0.87 -0.84 23.80
N THR A 217 0.46 -0.93 23.88
CA THR A 217 1.16 -1.46 25.06
C THR A 217 1.75 -0.40 25.96
N SER A 218 2.20 0.73 25.41
CA SER A 218 2.85 1.82 26.17
C SER A 218 2.72 3.16 25.45
N ASN A 219 2.62 4.24 26.24
CA ASN A 219 2.69 5.62 25.73
C ASN A 219 4.13 6.06 25.37
N GLU A 220 5.13 5.32 25.81
CA GLU A 220 6.54 5.56 25.50
C GLU A 220 7.08 4.37 24.70
N ILE A 221 7.35 4.61 23.43
CA ILE A 221 7.73 3.58 22.47
C ILE A 221 9.25 3.57 22.34
N THR A 222 9.86 2.59 23.01
CA THR A 222 11.32 2.35 23.00
C THR A 222 11.67 1.28 21.97
N GLU A 223 12.94 1.20 21.55
CA GLU A 223 13.45 0.16 20.66
C GLU A 223 13.11 -1.25 21.18
N LYS A 224 13.27 -1.45 22.51
CA LYS A 224 12.98 -2.73 23.17
C LYS A 224 11.49 -3.07 23.08
N ALA A 225 10.60 -2.11 23.34
CA ALA A 225 9.15 -2.32 23.23
C ALA A 225 8.75 -2.69 21.80
N VAL A 226 9.35 -2.06 20.78
CA VAL A 226 9.11 -2.44 19.37
C VAL A 226 9.59 -3.86 19.10
N ALA A 227 10.79 -4.23 19.55
CA ALA A 227 11.33 -5.57 19.37
C ALA A 227 10.43 -6.64 19.99
N GLU A 228 9.92 -6.41 21.19
CA GLU A 228 9.00 -7.31 21.88
C GLU A 228 7.64 -7.40 21.15
N CYS A 229 7.05 -6.26 20.75
CA CYS A 229 5.75 -6.23 20.07
C CYS A 229 5.77 -6.93 18.71
N VAL A 230 6.88 -6.85 17.99
CA VAL A 230 7.01 -7.44 16.63
C VAL A 230 7.59 -8.87 16.69
N GLY A 231 7.94 -9.36 17.89
CA GLY A 231 8.51 -10.70 18.09
C GLY A 231 9.91 -10.82 17.48
N LEU A 232 10.71 -9.74 17.55
CA LEU A 232 12.10 -9.78 17.11
C LEU A 232 12.90 -10.73 18.00
N VAL A 233 13.61 -11.63 17.38
CA VAL A 233 14.60 -12.45 18.08
C VAL A 233 15.75 -11.53 18.49
N GLY A 234 16.07 -11.47 19.78
CA GLY A 234 17.18 -10.65 20.26
C GLY A 234 18.48 -11.06 19.58
N LYS A 235 19.35 -10.09 19.27
CA LYS A 235 20.67 -10.36 18.68
C LYS A 235 21.48 -11.41 19.46
N GLU A 236 21.23 -11.49 20.76
CA GLU A 236 21.86 -12.49 21.64
C GLU A 236 21.54 -13.92 21.16
N HIS A 237 20.29 -14.22 20.85
CA HIS A 237 19.90 -15.54 20.34
C HIS A 237 20.45 -15.85 18.95
N LEU A 238 20.67 -14.81 18.13
CA LEU A 238 21.33 -14.97 16.84
C LEU A 238 22.79 -15.41 17.03
N PHE A 239 23.53 -14.76 17.94
CA PHE A 239 24.92 -15.13 18.24
C PHE A 239 25.01 -16.48 18.93
N ASP A 240 24.10 -16.81 19.86
CA ASP A 240 24.03 -18.13 20.48
C ASP A 240 23.84 -19.22 19.42
N PHE A 241 22.98 -18.97 18.43
CA PHE A 241 22.74 -19.92 17.33
C PHE A 241 23.96 -20.08 16.44
N ILE A 242 24.69 -19.00 16.14
CA ILE A 242 25.96 -19.03 15.40
C ILE A 242 27.01 -19.84 16.17
N ASP A 243 27.12 -19.62 17.48
CA ASP A 243 28.02 -20.33 18.35
C ASP A 243 27.76 -21.85 18.34
N PHE A 244 26.50 -22.28 18.36
CA PHE A 244 26.15 -23.71 18.25
C PHE A 244 26.54 -24.28 16.89
N ILE A 245 26.38 -23.51 15.79
CA ILE A 245 26.81 -23.92 14.45
C ILE A 245 28.33 -24.11 14.41
N GLU A 246 29.11 -23.16 14.92
CA GLU A 246 30.58 -23.22 14.96
C GLU A 246 31.09 -24.40 15.78
N LYS A 247 30.44 -24.65 16.93
CA LYS A 247 30.78 -25.79 17.80
C LYS A 247 30.24 -27.13 17.29
N LYS A 248 29.47 -27.11 16.18
CA LYS A 248 28.77 -28.30 15.65
C LYS A 248 27.82 -28.97 16.66
N ASP A 249 27.30 -28.21 17.57
CA ASP A 249 26.35 -28.66 18.60
C ASP A 249 24.90 -28.56 18.09
N SER A 250 24.48 -29.62 17.42
CA SER A 250 23.12 -29.70 16.88
C SER A 250 22.07 -29.82 17.98
N ALA A 251 22.40 -30.39 19.13
CA ALA A 251 21.45 -30.54 20.24
C ALA A 251 21.14 -29.18 20.87
N GLY A 252 22.19 -28.38 21.17
CA GLY A 252 22.02 -27.03 21.69
C GLY A 252 21.29 -26.10 20.73
N ALA A 253 21.54 -26.19 19.42
CA ALA A 253 20.83 -25.43 18.40
C ALA A 253 19.33 -25.77 18.37
N LEU A 254 18.95 -27.05 18.46
CA LEU A 254 17.55 -27.49 18.49
C LEU A 254 16.85 -27.09 19.79
N GLU A 255 17.53 -27.16 20.94
CA GLU A 255 16.97 -26.70 22.22
C GLU A 255 16.73 -25.18 22.20
N LEU A 256 17.62 -24.40 21.60
CA LEU A 256 17.41 -22.96 21.44
C LEU A 256 16.19 -22.69 20.55
N LEU A 257 16.07 -23.37 19.41
CA LEU A 257 14.91 -23.24 18.54
C LEU A 257 13.59 -23.59 19.24
N ASP A 258 13.56 -24.65 20.05
CA ASP A 258 12.38 -25.04 20.81
C ASP A 258 12.00 -23.98 21.86
N LYS A 259 12.99 -23.40 22.52
CA LYS A 259 12.77 -22.26 23.45
C LYS A 259 12.19 -21.05 22.73
N LEU A 260 12.75 -20.68 21.58
CA LEU A 260 12.27 -19.54 20.78
C LEU A 260 10.85 -19.78 20.25
N TYR A 261 10.59 -20.99 19.78
CA TYR A 261 9.25 -21.41 19.34
C TYR A 261 8.21 -21.35 20.48
N SER A 262 8.56 -21.87 21.66
CA SER A 262 7.71 -21.83 22.83
C SER A 262 7.44 -20.40 23.33
N ALA A 263 8.37 -19.48 23.10
CA ALA A 263 8.22 -18.06 23.38
C ALA A 263 7.44 -17.30 22.29
N SER A 264 6.89 -18.01 21.27
CA SER A 264 6.17 -17.43 20.13
C SER A 264 6.99 -16.45 19.30
N LEU A 265 8.32 -16.61 19.28
CA LEU A 265 9.20 -15.82 18.43
C LEU A 265 9.19 -16.35 16.99
N ASP A 266 9.38 -15.46 16.02
CA ASP A 266 9.36 -15.79 14.60
C ASP A 266 10.66 -16.46 14.17
N ILE A 267 10.61 -17.79 13.99
CA ILE A 267 11.77 -18.59 13.58
C ILE A 267 12.16 -18.33 12.12
N GLU A 268 11.21 -18.07 11.21
CA GLU A 268 11.50 -17.75 9.82
C GLU A 268 12.31 -16.45 9.75
N ARG A 269 12.00 -15.53 10.61
CA ARG A 269 12.71 -14.26 10.75
C ARG A 269 14.12 -14.47 11.31
N LEU A 270 14.31 -15.34 12.31
CA LEU A 270 15.64 -15.70 12.83
C LEU A 270 16.56 -16.15 11.68
N PHE A 271 16.07 -17.02 10.80
CA PHE A 271 16.85 -17.48 9.65
C PHE A 271 17.11 -16.36 8.63
N THR A 272 16.16 -15.48 8.43
CA THR A 272 16.33 -14.30 7.55
C THR A 272 17.42 -13.37 8.08
N GLU A 273 17.41 -13.10 9.39
CA GLU A 273 18.44 -12.29 10.07
C GLU A 273 19.81 -12.99 10.07
N LEU A 274 19.85 -14.32 10.23
CA LEU A 274 21.06 -15.10 10.15
C LEU A 274 21.70 -15.02 8.74
N ILE A 275 20.89 -15.14 7.69
CA ILE A 275 21.34 -14.99 6.30
C ILE A 275 21.87 -13.57 6.06
N ALA A 276 21.18 -12.55 6.57
CA ALA A 276 21.61 -11.17 6.44
C ALA A 276 22.95 -10.94 7.16
N HIS A 277 23.10 -11.47 8.37
CA HIS A 277 24.35 -11.37 9.14
C HIS A 277 25.55 -11.99 8.38
N TYR A 278 25.38 -13.20 7.84
CA TYR A 278 26.45 -13.85 7.05
C TYR A 278 26.72 -13.17 5.71
N ARG A 279 25.79 -12.44 5.14
CA ARG A 279 26.03 -11.66 3.93
C ARG A 279 26.82 -10.38 4.23
N ASP A 280 26.64 -9.80 5.41
CA ASP A 280 27.26 -8.53 5.80
C ASP A 280 28.68 -8.73 6.39
N LEU A 281 29.12 -10.00 6.62
CA LEU A 281 30.49 -10.40 6.97
C LEU A 281 31.35 -10.54 5.71
#